data_30411df78d60ef119d012bf0623c32ba
#
_entry.id   30411df78d60ef119d012bf0623c32ba
#
_cell.length_a   1.000
_cell.length_b   1.000
_cell.length_c   1.000
_cell.angle_alpha   90.00
_cell.angle_beta   90.00
_cell.angle_gamma   90.00
#
_symmetry.space_group_name_H-M   'P 1'
#
loop_
_entity.id
_entity.type
_entity.pdbx_description
1 polymer ?
#
loop_
_entity_poly.entity_id
_entity_poly.type
_entity_poly.pdbx_seq_one_letter_code
_entity_poly.pdbx_strand_id
1 'polypeptide(L)'
;MMLTVDSVAGGYGDIQVLWGVSASVEAGHVTVILGRNGAGKTSLLNAVAGFLPTVRSGQVRLGDLELGRLTPFERVRAGLAYVQEGKRVFHRRTVEENLLLGGYTVKRPFLRRGQRLQTALDRAYERFPILADRRKMVAGRLSGGQQQMLAIAQALIPEPTVVMLDEPSAGLAPAIAKEVFAMVEGLKREGLAVLLVEQVVDNALAIADDVIVIEAGRVAASGPVSDFDDTAMVRDLYLGRGSAGLRQAPDPSDR
;
A
#
# COMPACT_ATOMS: atom_id res chain seq x y z
N MET A 1 -12.34 9.53 -0.66
CA MET A 1 -11.48 9.98 0.48
C MET A 1 -10.05 9.96 -0.02
N MET A 2 -9.19 10.89 0.38
CA MET A 2 -7.82 11.05 -0.09
C MET A 2 -6.85 10.81 1.06
N LEU A 3 -5.77 10.07 0.81
CA LEU A 3 -4.60 10.03 1.69
C LEU A 3 -3.62 11.10 1.23
N THR A 4 -3.16 11.93 2.15
CA THR A 4 -2.15 12.96 1.88
C THR A 4 -1.00 12.82 2.85
N VAL A 5 0.19 12.85 2.32
CA VAL A 5 1.47 12.93 3.02
C VAL A 5 2.08 14.25 2.62
N ASP A 6 2.37 15.13 3.57
CA ASP A 6 2.92 16.45 3.31
C ASP A 6 4.26 16.60 4.03
N SER A 7 5.32 16.74 3.24
CA SER A 7 6.68 17.08 3.67
C SER A 7 7.21 16.24 4.83
N VAL A 8 6.88 14.93 4.83
CA VAL A 8 7.26 14.01 5.92
C VAL A 8 8.77 13.78 5.91
N ALA A 9 9.40 14.10 7.05
CA ALA A 9 10.79 13.79 7.33
C ALA A 9 10.92 12.91 8.58
N GLY A 10 11.78 11.90 8.55
CA GLY A 10 11.93 10.97 9.65
C GLY A 10 12.85 9.79 9.35
N GLY A 11 12.92 8.84 10.28
CA GLY A 11 13.81 7.69 10.14
C GLY A 11 13.80 6.77 11.34
N TYR A 12 14.91 6.11 11.60
CA TYR A 12 15.11 5.10 12.64
C TYR A 12 16.18 5.56 13.62
N GLY A 13 15.79 6.01 14.80
CA GLY A 13 16.69 6.64 15.77
C GLY A 13 17.33 7.90 15.17
N ASP A 14 18.67 7.93 15.13
CA ASP A 14 19.43 9.05 14.58
C ASP A 14 19.56 9.02 13.05
N ILE A 15 19.28 7.88 12.42
CA ILE A 15 19.39 7.70 10.97
C ILE A 15 18.14 8.27 10.31
N GLN A 16 18.30 9.38 9.60
CA GLN A 16 17.24 9.97 8.77
C GLN A 16 17.18 9.25 7.43
N VAL A 17 15.95 8.84 7.04
CA VAL A 17 15.68 8.13 5.78
C VAL A 17 14.75 8.93 4.87
N LEU A 18 13.80 9.68 5.43
CA LEU A 18 12.88 10.53 4.68
C LEU A 18 13.23 12.00 4.88
N TRP A 19 13.25 12.76 3.77
CA TRP A 19 13.71 14.14 3.71
C TRP A 19 12.64 15.05 3.07
N GLY A 20 11.49 15.20 3.73
CA GLY A 20 10.41 16.04 3.24
C GLY A 20 9.65 15.42 2.07
N VAL A 21 9.28 14.13 2.19
CA VAL A 21 8.52 13.41 1.15
C VAL A 21 7.06 13.82 1.20
N SER A 22 6.54 14.21 0.03
CA SER A 22 5.10 14.44 -0.18
C SER A 22 4.54 13.41 -1.15
N ALA A 23 3.32 12.94 -0.88
CA ALA A 23 2.61 11.95 -1.66
C ALA A 23 1.11 12.08 -1.44
N SER A 24 0.30 11.73 -2.43
CA SER A 24 -1.15 11.64 -2.28
C SER A 24 -1.71 10.50 -3.10
N VAL A 25 -2.86 9.99 -2.65
CA VAL A 25 -3.67 9.06 -3.46
C VAL A 25 -5.15 9.36 -3.25
N GLU A 26 -5.89 9.44 -4.34
CA GLU A 26 -7.32 9.72 -4.34
C GLU A 26 -8.15 8.43 -4.34
N ALA A 27 -9.42 8.54 -3.97
CA ALA A 27 -10.35 7.42 -4.04
C ALA A 27 -10.52 6.97 -5.51
N GLY A 28 -10.43 5.67 -5.75
CA GLY A 28 -10.51 5.11 -7.09
C GLY A 28 -9.26 5.32 -7.95
N HIS A 29 -8.13 5.70 -7.33
CA HIS A 29 -6.84 5.85 -8.00
C HIS A 29 -5.79 4.89 -7.42
N VAL A 30 -4.84 4.53 -8.27
CA VAL A 30 -3.60 3.84 -7.90
C VAL A 30 -2.44 4.81 -8.05
N THR A 31 -1.84 5.21 -6.95
CA THR A 31 -0.58 5.95 -6.95
C THR A 31 0.56 4.96 -6.74
N VAL A 32 1.47 4.87 -7.70
CA VAL A 32 2.62 3.98 -7.64
C VAL A 32 3.86 4.71 -7.14
N ILE A 33 4.54 4.12 -6.17
CA ILE A 33 5.83 4.60 -5.68
C ILE A 33 6.93 3.71 -6.25
N LEU A 34 7.79 4.29 -7.05
CA LEU A 34 8.97 3.68 -7.64
C LEU A 34 10.24 4.16 -6.95
N GLY A 35 11.29 3.37 -7.01
CA GLY A 35 12.62 3.73 -6.50
C GLY A 35 13.45 2.50 -6.16
N ARG A 36 14.76 2.67 -6.11
CA ARG A 36 15.73 1.59 -5.80
C ARG A 36 15.53 1.03 -4.39
N ASN A 37 16.11 -0.15 -4.15
CA ASN A 37 16.18 -0.69 -2.79
C ASN A 37 16.94 0.28 -1.89
N GLY A 38 16.37 0.54 -0.70
CA GLY A 38 16.92 1.53 0.23
C GLY A 38 16.55 3.00 -0.08
N ALA A 39 15.79 3.29 -1.13
CA ALA A 39 15.38 4.66 -1.47
C ALA A 39 14.42 5.31 -0.43
N GLY A 40 13.81 4.52 0.46
CA GLY A 40 12.90 5.03 1.49
C GLY A 40 11.42 4.68 1.28
N LYS A 41 11.08 3.88 0.25
CA LYS A 41 9.69 3.50 -0.10
C LYS A 41 8.93 2.87 1.08
N THR A 42 9.45 1.76 1.62
CA THR A 42 8.88 1.08 2.81
C THR A 42 8.87 2.00 4.03
N SER A 43 9.88 2.86 4.19
CA SER A 43 9.91 3.84 5.29
C SER A 43 8.79 4.86 5.18
N LEU A 44 8.43 5.29 3.95
CA LEU A 44 7.28 6.14 3.71
C LEU A 44 5.97 5.42 4.10
N LEU A 45 5.77 4.19 3.66
CA LEU A 45 4.60 3.40 4.06
C LEU A 45 4.55 3.20 5.58
N ASN A 46 5.70 2.96 6.23
CA ASN A 46 5.79 2.85 7.68
C ASN A 46 5.46 4.17 8.38
N ALA A 47 5.83 5.34 7.83
CA ALA A 47 5.44 6.63 8.36
C ALA A 47 3.91 6.82 8.30
N VAL A 48 3.30 6.49 7.16
CA VAL A 48 1.84 6.54 6.97
C VAL A 48 1.12 5.56 7.90
N ALA A 49 1.63 4.35 8.08
CA ALA A 49 1.05 3.32 8.94
C ALA A 49 1.28 3.57 10.44
N GLY A 50 2.19 4.49 10.81
CA GLY A 50 2.55 4.76 12.20
C GLY A 50 3.58 3.80 12.78
N PHE A 51 4.33 3.11 11.94
CA PHE A 51 5.41 2.20 12.33
C PHE A 51 6.81 2.84 12.24
N LEU A 52 6.94 4.02 11.62
CA LEU A 52 8.22 4.74 11.61
C LEU A 52 8.50 5.30 13.01
N PRO A 53 9.60 4.90 13.68
CA PRO A 53 9.83 5.25 15.08
C PRO A 53 10.01 6.75 15.32
N THR A 54 10.56 7.48 14.34
CA THR A 54 10.86 8.90 14.46
C THR A 54 10.34 9.64 13.25
N VAL A 55 9.23 10.38 13.41
CA VAL A 55 8.76 11.40 12.47
C VAL A 55 9.16 12.77 13.04
N ARG A 56 10.02 13.50 12.33
CA ARG A 56 10.59 14.78 12.79
C ARG A 56 9.76 15.97 12.36
N SER A 57 9.17 15.89 11.17
CA SER A 57 8.31 16.95 10.59
C SER A 57 7.38 16.38 9.54
N GLY A 58 6.45 17.20 9.09
CA GLY A 58 5.44 16.88 8.09
C GLY A 58 4.16 16.34 8.72
N GLN A 59 3.18 16.07 7.86
CA GLN A 59 1.85 15.62 8.27
C GLN A 59 1.37 14.47 7.40
N VAL A 60 0.57 13.59 7.99
CA VAL A 60 -0.16 12.51 7.27
C VAL A 60 -1.63 12.65 7.59
N ARG A 61 -2.47 12.76 6.57
CA ARG A 61 -3.92 12.94 6.69
C ARG A 61 -4.69 11.91 5.89
N LEU A 62 -5.84 11.51 6.42
CA LEU A 62 -6.82 10.68 5.74
C LEU A 62 -8.14 11.48 5.65
N GLY A 63 -8.38 12.11 4.51
CA GLY A 63 -9.36 13.18 4.40
C GLY A 63 -9.02 14.32 5.37
N ASP A 64 -9.96 14.69 6.23
CA ASP A 64 -9.77 15.73 7.25
C ASP A 64 -9.09 15.23 8.53
N LEU A 65 -8.92 13.91 8.68
CA LEU A 65 -8.35 13.33 9.88
C LEU A 65 -6.82 13.32 9.83
N GLU A 66 -6.16 14.01 10.76
CA GLU A 66 -4.72 13.93 10.94
C GLU A 66 -4.33 12.61 11.64
N LEU A 67 -3.39 11.87 11.03
CA LEU A 67 -2.95 10.56 11.53
C LEU A 67 -1.75 10.65 12.49
N GLY A 68 -1.06 11.78 12.56
CA GLY A 68 0.23 11.92 13.26
C GLY A 68 0.21 11.45 14.72
N ARG A 69 -0.89 11.68 15.43
CA ARG A 69 -1.06 11.29 16.84
C ARG A 69 -1.71 9.93 17.05
N LEU A 70 -2.17 9.29 15.97
CA LEU A 70 -2.87 8.03 16.05
C LEU A 70 -1.89 6.85 16.06
N THR A 71 -2.16 5.88 16.92
CA THR A 71 -1.47 4.59 16.91
C THR A 71 -1.76 3.82 15.63
N PRO A 72 -0.93 2.84 15.21
CA PRO A 72 -1.21 2.00 14.05
C PRO A 72 -2.60 1.36 14.10
N PHE A 73 -3.02 0.89 15.27
CA PHE A 73 -4.35 0.33 15.49
C PHE A 73 -5.47 1.33 15.19
N GLU A 74 -5.32 2.58 15.63
CA GLU A 74 -6.31 3.64 15.38
C GLU A 74 -6.34 4.05 13.90
N ARG A 75 -5.19 4.04 13.20
CA ARG A 75 -5.13 4.30 11.75
C ARG A 75 -5.86 3.24 10.95
N VAL A 76 -5.72 1.96 11.31
CA VAL A 76 -6.53 0.88 10.71
C VAL A 76 -8.02 1.12 10.96
N ARG A 77 -8.40 1.52 12.18
CA ARG A 77 -9.80 1.84 12.50
C ARG A 77 -10.32 3.11 11.81
N ALA A 78 -9.44 3.97 11.36
CA ALA A 78 -9.79 5.14 10.54
C ALA A 78 -10.00 4.80 9.05
N GLY A 79 -9.62 3.59 8.62
CA GLY A 79 -9.82 3.13 7.24
C GLY A 79 -8.52 2.93 6.44
N LEU A 80 -7.36 2.89 7.10
CA LEU A 80 -6.08 2.59 6.47
C LEU A 80 -5.76 1.10 6.57
N ALA A 81 -5.45 0.44 5.45
CA ALA A 81 -4.89 -0.92 5.45
C ALA A 81 -3.45 -0.90 4.94
N TYR A 82 -2.60 -1.76 5.49
CA TYR A 82 -1.22 -1.90 5.06
C TYR A 82 -0.84 -3.37 4.94
N VAL A 83 -0.51 -3.79 3.73
CA VAL A 83 0.05 -5.10 3.41
C VAL A 83 1.55 -4.94 3.25
N GLN A 84 2.29 -5.41 4.24
CA GLN A 84 3.76 -5.35 4.25
C GLN A 84 4.35 -6.41 3.33
N GLU A 85 5.56 -6.16 2.85
CA GLU A 85 6.38 -7.16 2.18
C GLU A 85 6.53 -8.44 3.01
N GLY A 86 6.67 -9.60 2.35
CA GLY A 86 6.98 -10.88 2.98
C GLY A 86 5.79 -11.72 3.39
N LYS A 87 4.61 -11.49 2.78
CA LYS A 87 3.43 -12.38 2.92
C LYS A 87 3.08 -12.68 4.38
N ARG A 88 2.82 -11.64 5.16
CA ARG A 88 2.62 -11.67 6.61
C ARG A 88 1.31 -12.35 7.01
N VAL A 89 1.25 -13.69 6.86
CA VAL A 89 0.11 -14.53 7.28
C VAL A 89 0.47 -15.40 8.49
N PHE A 90 -0.52 -15.80 9.25
CA PHE A 90 -0.35 -16.74 10.37
C PHE A 90 -0.25 -18.17 9.83
N HIS A 91 0.95 -18.63 9.53
CA HIS A 91 1.22 -19.89 8.83
C HIS A 91 0.62 -21.13 9.50
N ARG A 92 0.46 -21.13 10.82
CA ARG A 92 -0.11 -22.25 11.60
C ARG A 92 -1.63 -22.18 11.76
N ARG A 93 -2.26 -21.14 11.22
CA ARG A 93 -3.71 -20.94 11.22
C ARG A 93 -4.29 -21.27 9.86
N THR A 94 -5.58 -21.60 9.84
CA THR A 94 -6.29 -21.81 8.58
C THR A 94 -6.48 -20.49 7.82
N VAL A 95 -6.87 -20.57 6.55
CA VAL A 95 -7.26 -19.40 5.74
C VAL A 95 -8.37 -18.62 6.45
N GLU A 96 -9.44 -19.30 6.89
CA GLU A 96 -10.56 -18.69 7.60
C GLU A 96 -10.12 -18.00 8.90
N GLU A 97 -9.29 -18.64 9.71
CA GLU A 97 -8.75 -18.03 10.93
C GLU A 97 -7.89 -16.79 10.65
N ASN A 98 -7.10 -16.78 9.56
CA ASN A 98 -6.35 -15.62 9.13
C ASN A 98 -7.29 -14.45 8.79
N LEU A 99 -8.33 -14.69 8.00
CA LEU A 99 -9.31 -13.67 7.65
C LEU A 99 -10.04 -13.14 8.91
N LEU A 100 -10.45 -14.02 9.81
CA LEU A 100 -11.07 -13.63 11.09
C LEU A 100 -10.16 -12.72 11.94
N LEU A 101 -8.85 -12.98 11.95
CA LEU A 101 -7.88 -12.12 12.63
C LEU A 101 -7.80 -10.73 12.02
N GLY A 102 -7.97 -10.59 10.69
CA GLY A 102 -8.11 -9.28 10.03
C GLY A 102 -9.27 -8.45 10.58
N GLY A 103 -10.34 -9.10 11.03
CA GLY A 103 -11.51 -8.46 11.63
C GLY A 103 -11.33 -7.99 13.08
N TYR A 104 -10.15 -8.13 13.69
CA TYR A 104 -9.91 -7.75 15.09
C TYR A 104 -10.17 -6.25 15.35
N THR A 105 -9.89 -5.40 14.39
CA THR A 105 -10.05 -3.94 14.48
C THR A 105 -11.47 -3.44 14.20
N VAL A 106 -12.37 -4.30 13.70
CA VAL A 106 -13.73 -3.91 13.34
C VAL A 106 -14.48 -3.41 14.59
N LYS A 107 -14.72 -2.07 14.61
CA LYS A 107 -15.52 -1.42 15.66
C LYS A 107 -16.95 -1.87 15.55
N ARG A 108 -17.62 -2.35 16.66
CA ARG A 108 -19.06 -2.16 16.88
C ARG A 108 -19.64 -2.90 18.09
N PRO A 109 -20.92 -2.54 18.50
CA PRO A 109 -21.61 -3.21 19.59
C PRO A 109 -21.64 -4.73 19.36
N PHE A 110 -21.45 -5.46 20.44
CA PHE A 110 -21.32 -6.94 20.49
C PHE A 110 -22.36 -7.71 19.66
N LEU A 111 -23.62 -7.22 19.62
CA LEU A 111 -24.76 -7.88 18.94
C LEU A 111 -24.70 -7.88 17.40
N ARG A 112 -23.93 -6.98 16.76
CA ARG A 112 -23.85 -6.90 15.28
C ARG A 112 -22.47 -7.25 14.72
N ARG A 113 -21.48 -7.57 15.58
CA ARG A 113 -20.11 -7.88 15.17
C ARG A 113 -20.05 -9.17 14.35
N GLY A 114 -20.80 -10.20 14.75
CA GLY A 114 -20.79 -11.50 14.06
C GLY A 114 -21.32 -11.43 12.64
N GLN A 115 -22.47 -10.78 12.41
CA GLN A 115 -23.06 -10.65 11.06
C GLN A 115 -22.18 -9.88 10.10
N ARG A 116 -21.54 -8.78 10.54
CA ARG A 116 -20.66 -7.98 9.68
C ARG A 116 -19.37 -8.69 9.36
N LEU A 117 -18.78 -9.38 10.33
CA LEU A 117 -17.60 -10.18 10.09
C LEU A 117 -17.91 -11.30 9.08
N GLN A 118 -19.09 -11.92 9.18
CA GLN A 118 -19.53 -12.92 8.22
C GLN A 118 -19.68 -12.29 6.81
N THR A 119 -20.35 -11.14 6.70
CA THR A 119 -20.47 -10.42 5.42
C THR A 119 -19.09 -10.04 4.83
N ALA A 120 -18.14 -9.60 5.68
CA ALA A 120 -16.78 -9.29 5.23
C ALA A 120 -16.03 -10.54 4.76
N LEU A 121 -16.23 -11.68 5.43
CA LEU A 121 -15.70 -12.97 5.00
C LEU A 121 -16.30 -13.42 3.65
N ASP A 122 -17.60 -13.29 3.49
CA ASP A 122 -18.28 -13.67 2.25
C ASP A 122 -17.75 -12.83 1.08
N ARG A 123 -17.61 -11.50 1.25
CA ARG A 123 -17.00 -10.62 0.26
C ARG A 123 -15.53 -10.99 -0.04
N ALA A 124 -14.76 -11.36 1.00
CA ALA A 124 -13.39 -11.82 0.80
C ALA A 124 -13.35 -13.11 -0.03
N TYR A 125 -14.27 -14.05 0.19
CA TYR A 125 -14.36 -15.28 -0.58
C TYR A 125 -14.88 -15.06 -2.01
N GLU A 126 -15.80 -14.12 -2.21
CA GLU A 126 -16.24 -13.70 -3.55
C GLU A 126 -15.09 -13.11 -4.36
N ARG A 127 -14.27 -12.25 -3.72
CA ARG A 127 -13.11 -11.59 -4.36
C ARG A 127 -11.95 -12.56 -4.58
N PHE A 128 -11.78 -13.56 -3.69
CA PHE A 128 -10.71 -14.55 -3.74
C PHE A 128 -11.26 -15.98 -3.71
N PRO A 129 -11.86 -16.50 -4.81
CA PRO A 129 -12.48 -17.83 -4.82
C PRO A 129 -11.53 -18.96 -4.40
N ILE A 130 -10.25 -18.83 -4.75
CA ILE A 130 -9.22 -19.81 -4.36
C ILE A 130 -9.06 -19.93 -2.83
N LEU A 131 -9.34 -18.85 -2.08
CA LEU A 131 -9.32 -18.87 -0.61
C LEU A 131 -10.59 -19.52 -0.05
N ALA A 132 -11.73 -19.36 -0.73
CA ALA A 132 -12.99 -20.02 -0.36
C ALA A 132 -12.84 -21.55 -0.44
N ASP A 133 -12.28 -22.06 -1.55
CA ASP A 133 -12.01 -23.49 -1.75
C ASP A 133 -11.07 -24.08 -0.69
N ARG A 134 -10.22 -23.25 -0.11
CA ARG A 134 -9.15 -23.63 0.83
C ARG A 134 -9.36 -23.09 2.24
N ARG A 135 -10.57 -22.64 2.59
CA ARG A 135 -10.84 -21.97 3.86
C ARG A 135 -10.36 -22.73 5.10
N LYS A 136 -10.42 -24.06 5.08
CA LYS A 136 -9.99 -24.94 6.17
C LYS A 136 -8.51 -25.35 6.08
N MET A 137 -7.81 -25.00 4.98
CA MET A 137 -6.40 -25.31 4.79
C MET A 137 -5.55 -24.41 5.68
N VAL A 138 -4.51 -24.97 6.28
CA VAL A 138 -3.49 -24.20 7.03
C VAL A 138 -2.71 -23.32 6.06
N ALA A 139 -2.60 -22.02 6.36
CA ALA A 139 -2.03 -21.01 5.46
C ALA A 139 -0.59 -21.32 5.03
N GLY A 140 0.19 -21.99 5.87
CA GLY A 140 1.55 -22.42 5.54
C GLY A 140 1.63 -23.47 4.41
N ARG A 141 0.51 -24.09 4.02
CA ARG A 141 0.43 -25.03 2.88
C ARG A 141 0.01 -24.37 1.57
N LEU A 142 -0.34 -23.10 1.59
CA LEU A 142 -0.65 -22.32 0.40
C LEU A 142 0.62 -22.01 -0.41
N SER A 143 0.47 -21.88 -1.73
CA SER A 143 1.56 -21.33 -2.55
C SER A 143 1.89 -19.88 -2.16
N GLY A 144 3.08 -19.39 -2.52
CA GLY A 144 3.47 -18.02 -2.22
C GLY A 144 2.48 -16.96 -2.73
N GLY A 145 1.90 -17.16 -3.93
CA GLY A 145 0.87 -16.27 -4.47
C GLY A 145 -0.44 -16.34 -3.69
N GLN A 146 -0.86 -17.55 -3.27
CA GLN A 146 -2.06 -17.72 -2.45
C GLN A 146 -1.88 -17.11 -1.04
N GLN A 147 -0.68 -17.19 -0.47
CA GLN A 147 -0.36 -16.50 0.78
C GLN A 147 -0.42 -14.98 0.61
N GLN A 148 0.04 -14.45 -0.53
CA GLN A 148 -0.07 -13.04 -0.85
C GLN A 148 -1.53 -12.60 -0.98
N MET A 149 -2.35 -13.36 -1.71
CA MET A 149 -3.80 -13.12 -1.80
C MET A 149 -4.46 -13.16 -0.42
N LEU A 150 -4.06 -14.09 0.44
CA LEU A 150 -4.57 -14.18 1.81
C LEU A 150 -4.18 -12.95 2.65
N ALA A 151 -2.93 -12.47 2.55
CA ALA A 151 -2.48 -11.28 3.26
C ALA A 151 -3.28 -10.03 2.83
N ILE A 152 -3.54 -9.89 1.52
CA ILE A 152 -4.35 -8.79 0.99
C ILE A 152 -5.81 -8.94 1.43
N ALA A 153 -6.40 -10.13 1.30
CA ALA A 153 -7.76 -10.40 1.74
C ALA A 153 -7.95 -10.10 3.23
N GLN A 154 -6.99 -10.49 4.08
CA GLN A 154 -6.98 -10.19 5.51
C GLN A 154 -7.00 -8.68 5.79
N ALA A 155 -6.21 -7.90 5.04
CA ALA A 155 -6.14 -6.44 5.18
C ALA A 155 -7.44 -5.73 4.72
N LEU A 156 -8.23 -6.37 3.86
CA LEU A 156 -9.51 -5.84 3.37
C LEU A 156 -10.71 -6.14 4.29
N ILE A 157 -10.59 -7.07 5.23
CA ILE A 157 -11.69 -7.41 6.17
C ILE A 157 -12.23 -6.21 6.95
N PRO A 158 -11.40 -5.23 7.40
CA PRO A 158 -11.90 -4.04 8.07
C PRO A 158 -12.67 -3.07 7.17
N GLU A 159 -12.84 -3.35 5.88
CA GLU A 159 -13.42 -2.47 4.86
C GLU A 159 -12.70 -1.09 4.81
N PRO A 160 -11.39 -1.08 4.49
CA PRO A 160 -10.61 0.15 4.44
C PRO A 160 -11.06 1.06 3.29
N THR A 161 -10.71 2.34 3.37
CA THR A 161 -10.86 3.31 2.28
C THR A 161 -9.55 3.53 1.52
N VAL A 162 -8.41 3.24 2.18
CA VAL A 162 -7.08 3.29 1.59
C VAL A 162 -6.36 1.98 1.85
N VAL A 163 -5.73 1.43 0.82
CA VAL A 163 -4.89 0.23 0.90
C VAL A 163 -3.48 0.58 0.46
N MET A 164 -2.52 0.27 1.31
CA MET A 164 -1.09 0.39 1.01
C MET A 164 -0.52 -1.01 0.80
N LEU A 165 0.17 -1.21 -0.32
CA LEU A 165 0.78 -2.48 -0.71
C LEU A 165 2.29 -2.29 -0.89
N ASP A 166 3.09 -3.04 -0.15
CA ASP A 166 4.55 -2.99 -0.22
C ASP A 166 5.06 -4.22 -0.96
N GLU A 167 5.48 -4.01 -2.20
CA GLU A 167 6.04 -5.01 -3.13
C GLU A 167 5.18 -6.32 -3.21
N PRO A 168 3.87 -6.21 -3.48
CA PRO A 168 2.98 -7.36 -3.43
C PRO A 168 3.31 -8.44 -4.49
N SER A 169 4.03 -8.10 -5.55
CA SER A 169 4.44 -9.05 -6.60
C SER A 169 5.80 -9.70 -6.34
N ALA A 170 6.54 -9.28 -5.30
CA ALA A 170 7.90 -9.75 -5.05
C ALA A 170 7.98 -11.27 -4.86
N GLY A 171 8.89 -11.91 -5.61
CA GLY A 171 9.13 -13.36 -5.56
C GLY A 171 7.95 -14.20 -6.02
N LEU A 172 7.02 -13.64 -6.79
CA LEU A 172 5.92 -14.39 -7.43
C LEU A 172 6.27 -14.75 -8.87
N ALA A 173 5.72 -15.88 -9.34
CA ALA A 173 5.76 -16.22 -10.75
C ALA A 173 4.99 -15.17 -11.57
N PRO A 174 5.41 -14.86 -12.83
CA PRO A 174 4.80 -13.80 -13.63
C PRO A 174 3.27 -13.91 -13.79
N ALA A 175 2.75 -15.12 -13.93
CA ALA A 175 1.31 -15.34 -14.02
C ALA A 175 0.57 -14.92 -12.73
N ILE A 176 1.13 -15.23 -11.57
CA ILE A 176 0.55 -14.89 -10.27
C ILE A 176 0.68 -13.38 -9.98
N ALA A 177 1.81 -12.77 -10.39
CA ALA A 177 1.97 -11.32 -10.29
C ALA A 177 0.87 -10.59 -11.08
N LYS A 178 0.54 -11.06 -12.30
CA LYS A 178 -0.58 -10.52 -13.09
C LYS A 178 -1.92 -10.62 -12.35
N GLU A 179 -2.19 -11.73 -11.67
CA GLU A 179 -3.41 -11.88 -10.86
C GLU A 179 -3.46 -10.87 -9.71
N VAL A 180 -2.32 -10.60 -9.05
CA VAL A 180 -2.21 -9.57 -8.00
C VAL A 180 -2.48 -8.17 -8.58
N PHE A 181 -1.92 -7.81 -9.74
CA PHE A 181 -2.19 -6.52 -10.37
C PHE A 181 -3.65 -6.38 -10.83
N ALA A 182 -4.23 -7.43 -11.42
CA ALA A 182 -5.65 -7.42 -11.78
C ALA A 182 -6.56 -7.23 -10.56
N MET A 183 -6.18 -7.79 -9.41
CA MET A 183 -6.88 -7.56 -8.14
C MET A 183 -6.74 -6.11 -7.70
N VAL A 184 -5.55 -5.49 -7.79
CA VAL A 184 -5.36 -4.07 -7.46
C VAL A 184 -6.25 -3.18 -8.33
N GLU A 185 -6.35 -3.45 -9.63
CA GLU A 185 -7.31 -2.76 -10.51
C GLU A 185 -8.76 -2.98 -10.06
N GLY A 186 -9.09 -4.16 -9.55
CA GLY A 186 -10.39 -4.43 -8.96
C GLY A 186 -10.69 -3.50 -7.77
N LEU A 187 -9.73 -3.34 -6.86
CA LEU A 187 -9.85 -2.44 -5.70
C LEU A 187 -10.05 -0.98 -6.14
N LYS A 188 -9.30 -0.53 -7.15
CA LYS A 188 -9.46 0.79 -7.76
C LYS A 188 -10.91 0.98 -8.28
N ARG A 189 -11.43 0.03 -9.05
CA ARG A 189 -12.81 0.09 -9.59
C ARG A 189 -13.88 0.09 -8.51
N GLU A 190 -13.60 -0.47 -7.34
CA GLU A 190 -14.47 -0.41 -6.17
C GLU A 190 -14.37 0.93 -5.42
N GLY A 191 -13.53 1.85 -5.88
CA GLY A 191 -13.37 3.19 -5.32
C GLY A 191 -12.35 3.28 -4.17
N LEU A 192 -11.53 2.25 -3.92
CA LEU A 192 -10.46 2.34 -2.93
C LEU A 192 -9.32 3.20 -3.48
N ALA A 193 -8.69 3.97 -2.59
CA ALA A 193 -7.41 4.59 -2.87
C ALA A 193 -6.30 3.54 -2.65
N VAL A 194 -5.42 3.35 -3.63
CA VAL A 194 -4.34 2.36 -3.53
C VAL A 194 -2.98 3.04 -3.64
N LEU A 195 -2.15 2.92 -2.61
CA LEU A 195 -0.75 3.33 -2.63
C LEU A 195 0.11 2.08 -2.79
N LEU A 196 0.71 1.93 -3.97
CA LEU A 196 1.45 0.74 -4.37
C LEU A 196 2.95 1.01 -4.45
N VAL A 197 3.75 0.30 -3.68
CA VAL A 197 5.20 0.24 -3.87
C VAL A 197 5.55 -0.98 -4.69
N GLU A 198 6.30 -0.81 -5.77
CA GLU A 198 6.76 -1.90 -6.64
C GLU A 198 8.17 -1.68 -7.17
N GLN A 199 8.80 -2.79 -7.54
CA GLN A 199 10.12 -2.80 -8.20
C GLN A 199 9.99 -3.06 -9.71
N VAL A 200 8.98 -3.81 -10.13
CA VAL A 200 8.73 -4.14 -11.54
C VAL A 200 7.98 -3.00 -12.20
N VAL A 201 8.75 -2.07 -12.78
CA VAL A 201 8.24 -0.80 -13.32
C VAL A 201 7.11 -1.00 -14.33
N ASP A 202 7.30 -1.87 -15.33
CA ASP A 202 6.35 -2.05 -16.44
C ASP A 202 4.96 -2.48 -15.94
N ASN A 203 4.91 -3.42 -14.99
CA ASN A 203 3.65 -3.91 -14.44
C ASN A 203 2.97 -2.84 -13.56
N ALA A 204 3.75 -2.09 -12.82
CA ALA A 204 3.24 -1.04 -11.94
C ALA A 204 2.66 0.14 -12.74
N LEU A 205 3.37 0.59 -13.80
CA LEU A 205 2.90 1.67 -14.67
C LEU A 205 1.61 1.30 -15.41
N ALA A 206 1.44 0.02 -15.79
CA ALA A 206 0.25 -0.43 -16.51
C ALA A 206 -1.07 -0.22 -15.73
N ILE A 207 -1.04 -0.12 -14.41
CA ILE A 207 -2.23 0.05 -13.57
C ILE A 207 -2.27 1.42 -12.84
N ALA A 208 -1.17 2.19 -12.93
CA ALA A 208 -1.03 3.47 -12.25
C ALA A 208 -1.92 4.57 -12.86
N ASP A 209 -2.42 5.46 -12.03
CA ASP A 209 -2.94 6.78 -12.42
C ASP A 209 -1.85 7.82 -12.21
N ASP A 210 -1.16 7.74 -11.07
CA ASP A 210 -0.08 8.64 -10.69
C ASP A 210 1.17 7.87 -10.30
N VAL A 211 2.32 8.49 -10.53
CA VAL A 211 3.63 7.93 -10.23
C VAL A 211 4.41 8.88 -9.33
N ILE A 212 5.10 8.32 -8.35
CA ILE A 212 6.05 9.02 -7.49
C ILE A 212 7.37 8.24 -7.53
N VAL A 213 8.45 8.89 -7.94
CA VAL A 213 9.79 8.31 -7.91
C VAL A 213 10.52 8.81 -6.67
N ILE A 214 10.97 7.89 -5.83
CA ILE A 214 11.75 8.21 -4.62
C ILE A 214 13.21 7.81 -4.83
N GLU A 215 14.11 8.76 -4.56
CA GLU A 215 15.56 8.57 -4.55
C GLU A 215 16.16 9.17 -3.28
N ALA A 216 16.96 8.38 -2.56
CA ALA A 216 17.65 8.80 -1.33
C ALA A 216 16.71 9.51 -0.31
N GLY A 217 15.48 9.04 -0.16
CA GLY A 217 14.49 9.58 0.77
C GLY A 217 13.84 10.89 0.35
N ARG A 218 13.92 11.27 -0.93
CA ARG A 218 13.30 12.48 -1.51
C ARG A 218 12.45 12.09 -2.71
N VAL A 219 11.46 12.91 -3.03
CA VAL A 219 10.73 12.80 -4.30
C VAL A 219 11.63 13.34 -5.40
N ALA A 220 12.04 12.49 -6.32
CA ALA A 220 12.82 12.86 -7.51
C ALA A 220 11.90 13.31 -8.67
N ALA A 221 10.74 12.68 -8.81
CA ALA A 221 9.72 13.04 -9.78
C ALA A 221 8.34 12.58 -9.29
N SER A 222 7.29 13.29 -9.69
CA SER A 222 5.90 12.89 -9.44
C SER A 222 4.97 13.51 -10.47
N GLY A 223 3.90 12.80 -10.81
CA GLY A 223 2.88 13.27 -11.76
C GLY A 223 1.98 12.14 -12.23
N PRO A 224 1.03 12.45 -13.14
CA PRO A 224 0.19 11.46 -13.78
C PRO A 224 1.04 10.47 -14.60
N VAL A 225 0.57 9.22 -14.72
CA VAL A 225 1.32 8.16 -15.43
C VAL A 225 1.66 8.55 -16.87
N SER A 226 0.84 9.39 -17.53
CA SER A 226 1.10 9.90 -18.87
C SER A 226 2.42 10.69 -19.01
N ASP A 227 2.91 11.28 -17.93
CA ASP A 227 4.18 12.01 -17.92
C ASP A 227 5.39 11.04 -17.87
N PHE A 228 5.13 9.75 -17.69
CA PHE A 228 6.10 8.67 -17.56
C PHE A 228 6.00 7.63 -18.71
N ASP A 229 5.39 8.00 -19.84
CA ASP A 229 5.20 7.12 -21.01
C ASP A 229 6.53 6.66 -21.64
N ASP A 230 7.60 7.43 -21.49
CA ASP A 230 8.95 6.97 -21.82
C ASP A 230 9.51 6.08 -20.71
N THR A 231 9.21 4.78 -20.82
CA THR A 231 9.71 3.75 -19.91
C THR A 231 11.25 3.76 -19.78
N ALA A 232 11.98 4.22 -20.81
CA ALA A 232 13.44 4.37 -20.75
C ALA A 232 13.83 5.48 -19.76
N MET A 233 13.12 6.61 -19.79
CA MET A 233 13.31 7.72 -18.84
C MET A 233 13.03 7.29 -17.39
N VAL A 234 11.95 6.55 -17.15
CA VAL A 234 11.63 6.02 -15.82
C VAL A 234 12.71 5.04 -15.35
N ARG A 235 13.18 4.16 -16.24
CA ARG A 235 14.29 3.24 -15.97
C ARG A 235 15.59 3.98 -15.69
N ASP A 236 15.90 5.05 -16.41
CA ASP A 236 17.10 5.86 -16.17
C ASP A 236 17.03 6.60 -14.84
N LEU A 237 15.87 7.15 -14.46
CA LEU A 237 15.62 7.68 -13.13
C LEU A 237 15.77 6.59 -12.06
N TYR A 238 15.15 5.42 -12.31
CA TYR A 238 15.27 4.27 -11.42
C TYR A 238 16.74 3.79 -11.28
N LEU A 239 17.54 3.89 -12.34
CA LEU A 239 18.96 3.51 -12.34
C LEU A 239 19.89 4.62 -11.83
N GLY A 240 19.35 5.81 -11.51
CA GLY A 240 20.15 6.96 -11.06
C GLY A 240 20.98 7.59 -12.18
N ARG A 241 20.57 7.41 -13.45
CA ARG A 241 21.28 7.93 -14.64
C ARG A 241 20.68 9.22 -15.21
N GLY A 242 19.57 9.72 -14.64
CA GLY A 242 18.77 10.80 -15.22
C GLY A 242 18.38 11.89 -14.24
N SER A 243 19.33 12.66 -13.70
CA SER A 243 19.00 13.88 -12.91
C SER A 243 18.95 15.19 -13.72
N ALA A 244 19.09 15.13 -15.05
CA ALA A 244 19.16 16.31 -15.90
C ALA A 244 17.96 16.40 -16.87
N GLY A 245 16.79 16.88 -16.40
CA GLY A 245 15.70 17.20 -17.32
C GLY A 245 14.27 17.17 -16.81
N LEU A 246 14.02 16.75 -15.59
CA LEU A 246 12.65 16.74 -15.03
C LEU A 246 12.32 18.04 -14.32
N ARG A 247 11.12 18.55 -14.59
CA ARG A 247 10.57 19.68 -13.83
C ARG A 247 10.52 19.28 -12.35
N GLN A 248 11.29 19.97 -11.52
CA GLN A 248 11.06 19.95 -10.06
C GLN A 248 9.60 20.31 -9.82
N ALA A 249 8.95 19.57 -8.93
CA ALA A 249 7.61 19.92 -8.46
C ALA A 249 7.63 21.39 -8.03
N PRO A 250 6.60 22.20 -8.36
CA PRO A 250 6.56 23.61 -7.96
C PRO A 250 6.63 23.69 -6.43
N ASP A 251 7.46 24.58 -5.94
CA ASP A 251 7.60 24.89 -4.53
C ASP A 251 6.22 25.35 -3.98
N PRO A 252 5.69 24.71 -2.93
CA PRO A 252 4.41 25.09 -2.35
C PRO A 252 4.37 26.54 -1.79
N SER A 253 5.52 27.26 -1.76
CA SER A 253 5.60 28.67 -1.36
C SER A 253 5.22 29.66 -2.48
N ASP A 254 4.94 29.20 -3.71
CA ASP A 254 4.57 30.06 -4.85
C ASP A 254 3.05 30.17 -5.09
N ARG A 255 2.22 29.90 -4.09
CA ARG A 255 0.78 30.17 -4.12
C ARG A 255 0.29 30.96 -2.94
#